data_e0ce2d92fd0d2f358ac2a3350a62dfc7
#
_entry.id   e0ce2d92fd0d2f358ac2a3350a62dfc7
#
_cell.length_a   1.000
_cell.length_b   1.000
_cell.length_c   1.000
_cell.angle_alpha   90.00
_cell.angle_beta   90.00
_cell.angle_gamma   90.00
#
_symmetry.space_group_name_H-M   'P 1'
#
loop_
_entity.id
_entity.type
_entity.pdbx_description
1 polymer ?
#
loop_
_entity_poly.entity_id
_entity_poly.type
_entity_poly.pdbx_seq_one_letter_code
_entity_poly.pdbx_strand_id
1 'polypeptide(L)'
;MPLAMMRAPRRLLHPCRSWAMPALAVALWLTPAGGAGAETVLVSNEKGNSITVLDGESLKVLRTVPVGQRPRGIVLSKDKKTLYICASDDDEIETLDLEKFTLGPPLPSGPDPETFALHPDGRHLYVANEGSSLVSIVDIAARRISGEIPVGVEPEGMGISPDGKWIVNTSETTSMAHFIDNDTRKVVANVLVDSRPRRAEWTADGQQVWVSSEIGGTVSVIDPPSHKIVHKIAFAVSGVPQEAIQAVGVALTKDRKLGFVALGPANRVAVVDAQTYEVKKYLLVGQRVWNLAFNSDESRLYTTNGISNDVSVIDVPNLRVVKSVTVGNQPWGVVVRP
;
A
#
# COMPACT_ATOMS: atom_id res chain seq x y z
N MET A 1 -35.88 -98.98 -30.09
CA MET A 1 -34.60 -99.59 -30.46
C MET A 1 -34.29 -99.25 -31.89
N PRO A 2 -33.12 -98.88 -32.37
CA PRO A 2 -31.95 -98.23 -31.72
C PRO A 2 -31.66 -96.82 -32.25
N LEU A 3 -30.76 -96.16 -31.60
CA LEU A 3 -30.18 -94.84 -31.87
C LEU A 3 -29.55 -94.74 -33.22
N ALA A 4 -29.76 -93.60 -33.89
CA ALA A 4 -28.97 -93.14 -35.03
C ALA A 4 -28.19 -91.83 -34.62
N MET A 5 -26.89 -91.98 -34.61
CA MET A 5 -25.95 -90.86 -34.43
C MET A 5 -25.96 -89.93 -35.66
N MET A 6 -26.27 -88.64 -35.47
CA MET A 6 -26.02 -87.63 -36.43
C MET A 6 -24.70 -86.90 -36.13
N ARG A 7 -23.76 -86.95 -37.04
CA ARG A 7 -22.49 -86.20 -37.05
C ARG A 7 -22.76 -84.75 -37.43
N ALA A 8 -22.26 -83.82 -36.60
CA ALA A 8 -22.24 -82.40 -36.91
C ALA A 8 -21.04 -82.01 -37.79
N PRO A 9 -21.18 -80.99 -38.68
CA PRO A 9 -20.11 -80.57 -39.57
C PRO A 9 -19.08 -79.65 -38.81
N ARG A 10 -17.83 -79.83 -39.14
CA ARG A 10 -16.67 -78.98 -38.72
C ARG A 10 -16.81 -77.60 -39.31
N ARG A 11 -16.88 -76.55 -38.53
CA ARG A 11 -16.70 -75.18 -38.91
C ARG A 11 -15.20 -74.82 -38.86
N LEU A 12 -14.70 -74.34 -40.00
CA LEU A 12 -13.37 -73.75 -40.19
C LEU A 12 -13.30 -72.40 -39.40
N LEU A 13 -12.40 -72.29 -38.44
CA LEU A 13 -12.06 -71.05 -37.75
C LEU A 13 -11.09 -70.23 -38.63
N HIS A 14 -11.52 -69.03 -39.03
CA HIS A 14 -10.64 -68.04 -39.63
C HIS A 14 -9.97 -67.23 -38.50
N PRO A 15 -8.66 -66.91 -38.54
CA PRO A 15 -8.01 -66.09 -37.56
C PRO A 15 -8.42 -64.64 -37.71
N CYS A 16 -9.06 -64.08 -36.67
CA CYS A 16 -9.29 -62.66 -36.55
C CYS A 16 -7.94 -61.93 -36.32
N ARG A 17 -7.52 -61.17 -37.28
CA ARG A 17 -6.41 -60.20 -37.14
C ARG A 17 -6.90 -59.06 -36.24
N SER A 18 -6.40 -59.05 -35.01
CA SER A 18 -6.52 -57.90 -34.07
C SER A 18 -5.68 -56.76 -34.56
N TRP A 19 -6.31 -55.67 -35.00
CA TRP A 19 -5.66 -54.40 -35.21
C TRP A 19 -5.50 -53.74 -33.86
N ALA A 20 -4.25 -53.71 -33.34
CA ALA A 20 -3.90 -52.89 -32.22
C ALA A 20 -3.77 -51.44 -32.68
N MET A 21 -4.67 -50.56 -32.28
CA MET A 21 -4.51 -49.12 -32.41
C MET A 21 -3.46 -48.66 -31.40
N PRO A 22 -2.45 -47.86 -31.81
CA PRO A 22 -1.56 -47.25 -30.82
C PRO A 22 -2.32 -46.18 -30.03
N ALA A 23 -2.38 -46.33 -28.72
CA ALA A 23 -2.84 -45.30 -27.81
C ALA A 23 -1.87 -44.11 -27.89
N LEU A 24 -2.31 -43.00 -28.49
CA LEU A 24 -1.61 -41.73 -28.44
C LEU A 24 -1.70 -41.21 -27.00
N ALA A 25 -0.64 -41.41 -26.23
CA ALA A 25 -0.48 -40.75 -24.91
C ALA A 25 -0.23 -39.26 -25.15
N VAL A 26 -1.28 -38.43 -25.03
CA VAL A 26 -1.15 -36.96 -24.95
C VAL A 26 -0.51 -36.67 -23.60
N ALA A 27 0.81 -36.50 -23.59
CA ALA A 27 1.50 -35.91 -22.44
C ALA A 27 1.06 -34.43 -22.32
N LEU A 28 0.13 -34.15 -21.41
CA LEU A 28 -0.11 -32.77 -20.94
C LEU A 28 1.18 -32.32 -20.24
N TRP A 29 1.98 -31.53 -20.94
CA TRP A 29 3.00 -30.73 -20.32
C TRP A 29 2.26 -29.66 -19.49
N LEU A 30 2.09 -29.92 -18.19
CA LEU A 30 1.87 -28.86 -17.20
C LEU A 30 3.12 -27.97 -17.22
N THR A 31 3.08 -26.91 -18.03
CA THR A 31 4.01 -25.81 -17.82
C THR A 31 3.79 -25.33 -16.40
N PRO A 32 4.82 -25.30 -15.53
CA PRO A 32 4.66 -24.59 -14.26
C PRO A 32 4.27 -23.16 -14.63
N ALA A 33 3.11 -22.70 -14.18
CA ALA A 33 2.79 -21.29 -14.19
C ALA A 33 3.99 -20.62 -13.55
N GLY A 34 4.69 -19.78 -14.32
CA GLY A 34 5.84 -19.03 -13.82
C GLY A 34 5.39 -18.35 -12.55
N GLY A 35 5.96 -18.75 -11.41
CA GLY A 35 5.59 -18.22 -10.13
C GLY A 35 5.79 -16.69 -10.17
N ALA A 36 4.70 -15.94 -10.18
CA ALA A 36 4.74 -14.58 -9.68
C ALA A 36 5.43 -14.68 -8.31
N GLY A 37 6.55 -13.98 -8.12
CA GLY A 37 7.28 -14.04 -6.85
C GLY A 37 6.27 -13.82 -5.72
N ALA A 38 6.34 -14.62 -4.65
CA ALA A 38 5.38 -14.48 -3.56
C ALA A 38 5.45 -13.05 -3.02
N GLU A 39 4.30 -12.35 -3.03
CA GLU A 39 4.21 -10.99 -2.50
C GLU A 39 4.71 -10.95 -1.06
N THR A 40 5.41 -9.89 -0.70
CA THR A 40 5.83 -9.65 0.67
C THR A 40 5.26 -8.33 1.19
N VAL A 41 4.77 -8.34 2.43
CA VAL A 41 4.29 -7.14 3.12
C VAL A 41 5.41 -6.64 4.03
N LEU A 42 5.81 -5.39 3.85
CA LEU A 42 6.85 -4.73 4.62
C LEU A 42 6.20 -3.70 5.54
N VAL A 43 6.52 -3.77 6.82
CA VAL A 43 5.92 -2.93 7.87
C VAL A 43 7.01 -2.25 8.68
N SER A 44 6.99 -0.93 8.75
CA SER A 44 7.87 -0.18 9.68
C SER A 44 7.28 -0.21 11.09
N ASN A 45 8.11 -0.55 12.08
CA ASN A 45 7.74 -0.59 13.48
C ASN A 45 8.40 0.59 14.20
N GLU A 46 7.64 1.67 14.38
CA GLU A 46 8.14 2.98 14.83
C GLU A 46 8.94 2.92 16.13
N LYS A 47 8.41 2.26 17.15
CA LYS A 47 9.09 2.09 18.44
C LYS A 47 9.89 0.79 18.54
N GLY A 48 9.78 -0.05 17.54
CA GLY A 48 10.56 -1.28 17.41
C GLY A 48 11.86 -1.12 16.65
N ASN A 49 12.11 0.05 16.04
CA ASN A 49 13.28 0.36 15.21
C ASN A 49 13.61 -0.78 14.24
N SER A 50 12.58 -1.23 13.50
CA SER A 50 12.70 -2.41 12.65
C SER A 50 11.69 -2.42 11.53
N ILE A 51 11.98 -3.22 10.51
CA ILE A 51 11.03 -3.61 9.45
C ILE A 51 10.62 -5.06 9.67
N THR A 52 9.32 -5.31 9.82
CA THR A 52 8.76 -6.68 9.77
C THR A 52 8.45 -7.03 8.31
N VAL A 53 8.88 -8.22 7.90
CA VAL A 53 8.61 -8.78 6.57
C VAL A 53 7.65 -9.95 6.73
N LEU A 54 6.47 -9.85 6.11
CA LEU A 54 5.45 -10.89 6.10
C LEU A 54 5.37 -11.54 4.71
N ASP A 55 5.08 -12.82 4.68
CA ASP A 55 4.63 -13.49 3.46
C ASP A 55 3.18 -13.04 3.15
N GLY A 56 2.95 -12.53 1.94
CA GLY A 56 1.66 -11.93 1.56
C GLY A 56 0.52 -12.95 1.43
N GLU A 57 0.83 -14.24 1.23
CA GLU A 57 -0.17 -15.30 1.10
C GLU A 57 -0.47 -15.96 2.45
N SER A 58 0.54 -16.52 3.10
CA SER A 58 0.40 -17.25 4.36
C SER A 58 0.26 -16.33 5.57
N LEU A 59 0.65 -15.07 5.43
CA LEU A 59 0.67 -14.05 6.49
C LEU A 59 1.59 -14.41 7.66
N LYS A 60 2.63 -15.20 7.39
CA LYS A 60 3.66 -15.53 8.39
C LYS A 60 4.73 -14.45 8.40
N VAL A 61 5.22 -14.13 9.58
CA VAL A 61 6.42 -13.30 9.72
C VAL A 61 7.61 -14.12 9.21
N LEU A 62 8.25 -13.62 8.15
CA LEU A 62 9.44 -14.22 7.56
C LEU A 62 10.70 -13.77 8.31
N ARG A 63 10.74 -12.49 8.67
CA ARG A 63 11.86 -11.89 9.43
C ARG A 63 11.48 -10.53 10.01
N THR A 64 12.32 -10.08 10.94
CA THR A 64 12.37 -8.70 11.41
C THR A 64 13.79 -8.19 11.19
N VAL A 65 13.92 -7.04 10.51
CA VAL A 65 15.22 -6.43 10.16
C VAL A 65 15.39 -5.19 11.03
N PRO A 66 16.42 -5.10 11.87
CA PRO A 66 16.73 -3.87 12.59
C PRO A 66 17.07 -2.75 11.61
N VAL A 67 16.60 -1.54 11.89
CA VAL A 67 16.84 -0.32 11.12
C VAL A 67 17.08 0.86 12.07
N GLY A 68 17.23 2.07 11.55
CA GLY A 68 17.41 3.29 12.32
C GLY A 68 16.24 3.62 13.22
N GLN A 69 16.38 4.73 13.95
CA GLN A 69 15.44 5.12 14.98
C GLN A 69 14.17 5.75 14.42
N ARG A 70 13.04 5.40 15.01
CA ARG A 70 11.70 5.88 14.65
C ARG A 70 11.40 5.72 13.13
N PRO A 71 11.45 4.48 12.58
CA PRO A 71 11.15 4.27 11.16
C PRO A 71 9.65 4.50 10.91
N ARG A 72 9.30 5.49 10.09
CA ARG A 72 7.93 5.88 9.77
C ARG A 72 7.59 5.60 8.31
N GLY A 73 7.67 6.61 7.44
CA GLY A 73 7.39 6.46 6.02
C GLY A 73 8.31 5.45 5.35
N ILE A 74 7.73 4.57 4.54
CA ILE A 74 8.46 3.60 3.74
C ILE A 74 7.93 3.59 2.30
N VAL A 75 8.83 3.46 1.32
CA VAL A 75 8.46 3.31 -0.10
C VAL A 75 9.44 2.39 -0.83
N LEU A 76 8.92 1.62 -1.78
CA LEU A 76 9.75 0.76 -2.63
C LEU A 76 10.38 1.56 -3.76
N SER A 77 11.63 1.23 -4.10
CA SER A 77 12.25 1.67 -5.35
C SER A 77 11.43 1.22 -6.56
N LYS A 78 11.64 1.86 -7.72
CA LYS A 78 10.90 1.54 -8.95
C LYS A 78 11.08 0.07 -9.38
N ASP A 79 12.28 -0.48 -9.19
CA ASP A 79 12.61 -1.88 -9.49
C ASP A 79 12.23 -2.87 -8.37
N LYS A 80 11.66 -2.39 -7.25
CA LYS A 80 11.23 -3.17 -6.08
C LYS A 80 12.36 -3.92 -5.37
N LYS A 81 13.61 -3.51 -5.55
CA LYS A 81 14.77 -4.15 -4.91
C LYS A 81 15.26 -3.44 -3.66
N THR A 82 14.88 -2.17 -3.49
CA THR A 82 15.25 -1.36 -2.33
C THR A 82 14.01 -0.84 -1.63
N LEU A 83 14.00 -0.88 -0.31
CA LEU A 83 13.07 -0.14 0.52
C LEU A 83 13.77 1.11 1.03
N TYR A 84 13.18 2.28 0.78
CA TYR A 84 13.57 3.53 1.42
C TYR A 84 12.76 3.68 2.71
N ILE A 85 13.41 4.17 3.78
CA ILE A 85 12.84 4.24 5.13
C ILE A 85 13.18 5.61 5.71
N CYS A 86 12.19 6.39 6.13
CA CYS A 86 12.42 7.55 6.98
C CYS A 86 12.85 7.06 8.37
N ALA A 87 14.13 7.23 8.72
CA ALA A 87 14.65 7.07 10.07
C ALA A 87 14.58 8.44 10.75
N SER A 88 13.40 8.77 11.31
CA SER A 88 13.05 10.15 11.66
C SER A 88 13.92 10.74 12.76
N ASP A 89 14.27 9.95 13.78
CA ASP A 89 15.15 10.41 14.87
C ASP A 89 16.65 10.41 14.50
N ASP A 90 17.01 9.83 13.33
CA ASP A 90 18.38 9.84 12.80
C ASP A 90 18.57 10.90 11.70
N ASP A 91 17.52 11.65 11.31
CA ASP A 91 17.55 12.70 10.28
C ASP A 91 18.03 12.20 8.91
N GLU A 92 17.73 10.95 8.56
CA GLU A 92 18.16 10.35 7.30
C GLU A 92 17.13 9.42 6.67
N ILE A 93 17.35 9.07 5.40
CA ILE A 93 16.60 8.05 4.70
C ILE A 93 17.47 6.82 4.55
N GLU A 94 17.16 5.76 5.27
CA GLU A 94 17.85 4.49 5.12
C GLU A 94 17.46 3.78 3.82
N THR A 95 18.37 2.97 3.31
CA THR A 95 18.17 2.12 2.15
C THR A 95 18.35 0.66 2.54
N LEU A 96 17.30 -0.14 2.42
CA LEU A 96 17.33 -1.58 2.72
C LEU A 96 17.28 -2.38 1.42
N ASP A 97 18.33 -3.16 1.15
CA ASP A 97 18.35 -4.15 0.07
C ASP A 97 17.36 -5.28 0.39
N LEU A 98 16.36 -5.48 -0.45
CA LEU A 98 15.28 -6.47 -0.24
C LEU A 98 15.61 -7.87 -0.76
N GLU A 99 16.79 -8.09 -1.34
CA GLU A 99 17.29 -9.43 -1.68
C GLU A 99 18.17 -9.97 -0.54
N LYS A 100 19.03 -9.12 0.02
CA LYS A 100 19.97 -9.47 1.09
C LYS A 100 19.43 -9.16 2.49
N PHE A 101 18.48 -8.23 2.59
CA PHE A 101 17.98 -7.66 3.84
C PHE A 101 19.09 -7.02 4.69
N THR A 102 19.93 -6.25 4.02
CA THR A 102 21.02 -5.48 4.63
C THR A 102 20.85 -4.01 4.31
N LEU A 103 21.19 -3.16 5.27
CA LEU A 103 21.22 -1.73 5.06
C LEU A 103 22.41 -1.36 4.15
N GLY A 104 22.11 -0.50 3.19
CA GLY A 104 23.09 0.21 2.37
C GLY A 104 23.43 1.57 3.00
N PRO A 105 24.29 2.36 2.34
CA PRO A 105 24.54 3.72 2.79
C PRO A 105 23.23 4.54 2.78
N PRO A 106 22.96 5.41 3.77
CA PRO A 106 21.75 6.21 3.81
C PRO A 106 21.76 7.34 2.77
N LEU A 107 20.59 7.88 2.45
CA LEU A 107 20.41 9.11 1.69
C LEU A 107 20.20 10.28 2.68
N PRO A 108 20.68 11.48 2.33
CA PRO A 108 20.46 12.64 3.19
C PRO A 108 18.98 13.04 3.22
N SER A 109 18.57 13.61 4.33
CA SER A 109 17.26 14.25 4.54
C SER A 109 17.45 15.59 5.23
N GLY A 110 16.38 16.37 5.38
CA GLY A 110 16.31 17.41 6.40
C GLY A 110 15.97 16.79 7.75
N PRO A 111 15.86 17.60 8.81
CA PRO A 111 15.56 17.12 10.14
C PRO A 111 14.14 16.56 10.24
N ASP A 112 14.01 15.47 10.95
CA ASP A 112 12.76 14.76 11.24
C ASP A 112 11.96 14.42 9.97
N PRO A 113 12.50 13.53 9.09
CA PRO A 113 11.77 13.07 7.89
C PRO A 113 10.60 12.17 8.29
N GLU A 114 9.37 12.59 7.96
CA GLU A 114 8.15 11.86 8.32
C GLU A 114 7.68 10.90 7.24
N THR A 115 7.37 11.45 6.08
CA THR A 115 7.01 10.65 4.90
C THR A 115 7.69 11.18 3.66
N PHE A 116 7.64 10.37 2.64
CA PHE A 116 8.13 10.75 1.32
C PHE A 116 7.28 10.11 0.21
N ALA A 117 7.42 10.64 -0.99
CA ALA A 117 6.89 10.03 -2.19
C ALA A 117 8.00 9.88 -3.23
N LEU A 118 8.05 8.69 -3.87
CA LEU A 118 8.95 8.44 -4.99
C LEU A 118 8.32 8.99 -6.27
N HIS A 119 9.02 9.89 -6.93
CA HIS A 119 8.58 10.41 -8.22
C HIS A 119 8.53 9.28 -9.29
N PRO A 120 7.58 9.32 -10.24
CA PRO A 120 7.46 8.30 -11.30
C PRO A 120 8.72 8.09 -12.15
N ASP A 121 9.65 9.06 -12.18
CA ASP A 121 10.96 8.88 -12.83
C ASP A 121 11.84 7.82 -12.12
N GLY A 122 11.52 7.48 -10.87
CA GLY A 122 12.29 6.55 -10.06
C GLY A 122 13.62 7.09 -9.55
N ARG A 123 13.86 8.39 -9.70
CA ARG A 123 15.13 9.06 -9.37
C ARG A 123 15.03 10.03 -8.20
N HIS A 124 13.89 10.63 -7.99
CA HIS A 124 13.72 11.65 -6.96
C HIS A 124 12.77 11.20 -5.86
N LEU A 125 13.15 11.42 -4.60
CA LEU A 125 12.26 11.35 -3.44
C LEU A 125 11.93 12.78 -3.01
N TYR A 126 10.65 13.04 -2.79
CA TYR A 126 10.16 14.26 -2.16
C TYR A 126 9.85 13.94 -0.71
N VAL A 127 10.56 14.56 0.22
CA VAL A 127 10.59 14.23 1.65
C VAL A 127 10.01 15.36 2.47
N ALA A 128 9.00 15.07 3.27
CA ALA A 128 8.47 16.00 4.27
C ALA A 128 9.37 15.98 5.52
N ASN A 129 9.97 17.11 5.87
CA ASN A 129 10.84 17.24 7.04
C ASN A 129 10.12 18.08 8.11
N GLU A 130 9.54 17.41 9.11
CA GLU A 130 8.70 18.04 10.12
C GLU A 130 9.47 19.15 10.86
N GLY A 131 10.73 18.89 11.20
CA GLY A 131 11.58 19.79 11.96
C GLY A 131 12.05 21.06 11.25
N SER A 132 11.76 21.25 9.93
CA SER A 132 12.31 22.40 9.18
C SER A 132 11.30 23.16 8.32
N SER A 133 10.04 22.78 8.25
CA SER A 133 9.04 23.37 7.36
C SER A 133 9.45 23.32 5.87
N LEU A 134 10.17 22.28 5.47
CA LEU A 134 10.69 22.09 4.13
C LEU A 134 10.27 20.75 3.54
N VAL A 135 10.08 20.72 2.24
CA VAL A 135 10.10 19.50 1.44
C VAL A 135 11.45 19.42 0.75
N SER A 136 12.27 18.39 1.06
CA SER A 136 13.54 18.14 0.38
C SER A 136 13.33 17.29 -0.85
N ILE A 137 14.05 17.59 -1.93
CA ILE A 137 14.13 16.80 -3.16
C ILE A 137 15.45 16.05 -3.15
N VAL A 138 15.41 14.75 -2.93
CA VAL A 138 16.62 13.92 -2.87
C VAL A 138 16.82 13.23 -4.22
N ASP A 139 17.97 13.46 -4.86
CA ASP A 139 18.44 12.70 -6.03
C ASP A 139 19.08 11.40 -5.51
N ILE A 140 18.39 10.28 -5.74
CA ILE A 140 18.77 8.95 -5.25
C ILE A 140 20.11 8.52 -5.80
N ALA A 141 20.34 8.73 -7.11
CA ALA A 141 21.58 8.30 -7.78
C ALA A 141 22.77 9.16 -7.35
N ALA A 142 22.59 10.47 -7.26
CA ALA A 142 23.62 11.42 -6.83
C ALA A 142 23.80 11.42 -5.28
N ARG A 143 22.89 10.80 -4.54
CA ARG A 143 22.88 10.71 -3.06
C ARG A 143 23.01 12.08 -2.40
N ARG A 144 22.22 13.04 -2.84
CA ARG A 144 22.25 14.41 -2.32
C ARG A 144 20.89 15.08 -2.42
N ILE A 145 20.67 16.05 -1.55
CA ILE A 145 19.55 16.98 -1.70
C ILE A 145 19.82 17.86 -2.94
N SER A 146 18.90 17.82 -3.88
CA SER A 146 18.97 18.55 -5.15
C SER A 146 18.10 19.81 -5.17
N GLY A 147 17.29 20.02 -4.13
CA GLY A 147 16.44 21.19 -3.95
C GLY A 147 15.65 21.09 -2.65
N GLU A 148 15.17 22.24 -2.19
CA GLU A 148 14.32 22.37 -1.01
C GLU A 148 13.19 23.34 -1.33
N ILE A 149 11.99 23.02 -0.86
CA ILE A 149 10.78 23.80 -1.13
C ILE A 149 10.16 24.20 0.21
N PRO A 150 10.10 25.50 0.53
CA PRO A 150 9.40 25.97 1.72
C PRO A 150 7.90 25.66 1.65
N VAL A 151 7.37 25.10 2.73
CA VAL A 151 5.95 24.75 2.90
C VAL A 151 5.45 25.27 4.25
N GLY A 152 4.32 24.75 4.74
CA GLY A 152 3.80 25.12 6.06
C GLY A 152 4.56 24.46 7.21
N VAL A 153 4.15 24.79 8.43
CA VAL A 153 4.76 24.23 9.66
C VAL A 153 4.33 22.77 9.85
N GLU A 154 5.27 21.92 10.25
CA GLU A 154 5.10 20.48 10.44
C GLU A 154 4.62 19.78 9.15
N PRO A 155 5.45 19.77 8.08
CA PRO A 155 5.14 18.98 6.88
C PRO A 155 5.16 17.49 7.20
N GLU A 156 4.09 16.79 6.81
CA GLU A 156 3.88 15.38 7.16
C GLU A 156 3.65 14.50 5.93
N GLY A 157 2.50 14.66 5.29
CA GLY A 157 2.08 13.81 4.18
C GLY A 157 2.66 14.23 2.84
N MET A 158 2.98 13.25 2.01
CA MET A 158 3.45 13.44 0.65
C MET A 158 2.64 12.62 -0.34
N GLY A 159 2.22 13.24 -1.44
CA GLY A 159 1.58 12.55 -2.56
C GLY A 159 2.08 13.11 -3.89
N ILE A 160 2.29 12.24 -4.89
CA ILE A 160 2.70 12.64 -6.24
C ILE A 160 1.65 12.17 -7.24
N SER A 161 1.26 13.03 -8.16
CA SER A 161 0.33 12.66 -9.24
C SER A 161 0.92 11.57 -10.12
N PRO A 162 0.10 10.68 -10.72
CA PRO A 162 0.59 9.58 -11.55
C PRO A 162 1.47 10.00 -12.73
N ASP A 163 1.25 11.22 -13.25
CA ASP A 163 2.06 11.82 -14.32
C ASP A 163 3.34 12.51 -13.82
N GLY A 164 3.51 12.63 -12.50
CA GLY A 164 4.65 13.27 -11.86
C GLY A 164 4.63 14.80 -11.90
N LYS A 165 3.58 15.42 -12.44
CA LYS A 165 3.50 16.87 -12.58
C LYS A 165 3.28 17.59 -11.24
N TRP A 166 2.44 17.02 -10.40
CA TRP A 166 2.03 17.63 -9.14
C TRP A 166 2.53 16.83 -7.94
N ILE A 167 3.10 17.54 -6.99
CA ILE A 167 3.39 17.04 -5.66
C ILE A 167 2.47 17.75 -4.67
N VAL A 168 1.85 17.01 -3.77
CA VAL A 168 1.08 17.58 -2.67
C VAL A 168 1.75 17.21 -1.37
N ASN A 169 2.09 18.25 -0.58
CA ASN A 169 2.52 18.12 0.80
C ASN A 169 1.40 18.59 1.73
N THR A 170 1.22 17.93 2.85
CA THR A 170 0.35 18.41 3.93
C THR A 170 1.18 18.97 5.08
N SER A 171 0.74 20.07 5.67
CA SER A 171 1.38 20.69 6.84
C SER A 171 0.40 20.76 8.00
N GLU A 172 0.72 20.05 9.08
CA GLU A 172 -0.19 19.78 10.19
C GLU A 172 -0.65 21.04 10.90
N THR A 173 0.29 21.83 11.40
CA THR A 173 -0.02 23.04 12.21
C THR A 173 -0.70 24.11 11.38
N THR A 174 -0.36 24.27 10.10
CA THR A 174 -0.99 25.27 9.23
C THR A 174 -2.27 24.80 8.58
N SER A 175 -2.66 23.54 8.73
CA SER A 175 -3.88 22.93 8.14
C SER A 175 -3.95 23.12 6.61
N MET A 176 -2.83 22.97 5.91
CA MET A 176 -2.71 23.22 4.48
C MET A 176 -2.34 21.95 3.71
N ALA A 177 -2.88 21.86 2.50
CA ALA A 177 -2.35 21.03 1.42
C ALA A 177 -1.67 21.95 0.39
N HIS A 178 -0.34 21.82 0.28
CA HIS A 178 0.49 22.62 -0.63
C HIS A 178 0.64 21.89 -1.95
N PHE A 179 0.16 22.51 -3.04
CA PHE A 179 0.39 22.02 -4.39
C PHE A 179 1.70 22.57 -4.91
N ILE A 180 2.62 21.69 -5.24
CA ILE A 180 3.95 21.98 -5.75
C ILE A 180 3.99 21.56 -7.21
N ASP A 181 4.35 22.48 -8.09
CA ASP A 181 4.63 22.19 -9.50
C ASP A 181 6.05 21.61 -9.63
N ASN A 182 6.14 20.41 -10.19
CA ASN A 182 7.40 19.67 -10.28
C ASN A 182 8.44 20.35 -11.16
N ASP A 183 8.03 20.98 -12.26
CA ASP A 183 8.95 21.60 -13.22
C ASP A 183 9.60 22.84 -12.62
N THR A 184 8.80 23.68 -11.96
CA THR A 184 9.27 24.92 -11.34
C THR A 184 9.78 24.74 -9.92
N ARG A 185 9.45 23.60 -9.27
CA ARG A 185 9.77 23.30 -7.86
C ARG A 185 9.27 24.38 -6.90
N LYS A 186 8.06 24.90 -7.16
CA LYS A 186 7.44 25.96 -6.35
C LYS A 186 6.05 25.54 -5.90
N VAL A 187 5.68 26.00 -4.72
CA VAL A 187 4.29 25.97 -4.28
C VAL A 187 3.48 26.93 -5.15
N VAL A 188 2.47 26.39 -5.84
CA VAL A 188 1.60 27.16 -6.74
C VAL A 188 0.21 27.40 -6.14
N ALA A 189 -0.20 26.57 -5.18
CA ALA A 189 -1.45 26.76 -4.44
C ALA A 189 -1.35 26.21 -3.02
N ASN A 190 -2.06 26.88 -2.12
CA ASN A 190 -2.26 26.46 -0.74
C ASN A 190 -3.76 26.23 -0.53
N VAL A 191 -4.16 25.01 -0.27
CA VAL A 191 -5.55 24.64 -0.04
C VAL A 191 -5.76 24.45 1.47
N LEU A 192 -6.59 25.30 2.07
CA LEU A 192 -6.97 25.13 3.47
C LEU A 192 -7.88 23.92 3.61
N VAL A 193 -7.44 22.95 4.40
CA VAL A 193 -8.18 21.74 4.75
C VAL A 193 -8.55 21.75 6.25
N ASP A 194 -9.09 20.67 6.78
CA ASP A 194 -9.36 20.61 8.21
C ASP A 194 -8.09 20.34 9.03
N SER A 195 -8.21 20.44 10.35
CA SER A 195 -7.07 20.43 11.28
C SER A 195 -6.25 19.15 11.19
N ARG A 196 -4.94 19.32 11.20
CA ARG A 196 -3.90 18.29 11.21
C ARG A 196 -4.00 17.35 10.00
N PRO A 197 -3.77 17.87 8.77
CA PRO A 197 -3.77 17.03 7.58
C PRO A 197 -2.57 16.07 7.57
N ARG A 198 -2.83 14.79 7.15
CA ARG A 198 -1.86 13.70 7.23
C ARG A 198 -1.49 13.14 5.86
N ARG A 199 -2.40 12.51 5.16
CA ARG A 199 -2.15 11.81 3.90
C ARG A 199 -2.65 12.60 2.71
N ALA A 200 -1.90 12.64 1.62
CA ALA A 200 -2.37 13.06 0.31
C ALA A 200 -2.32 11.85 -0.64
N GLU A 201 -3.48 11.31 -1.01
CA GLU A 201 -3.60 10.13 -1.86
C GLU A 201 -4.25 10.50 -3.19
N TRP A 202 -3.58 10.19 -4.30
CA TRP A 202 -4.06 10.46 -5.64
C TRP A 202 -4.90 9.31 -6.19
N THR A 203 -5.95 9.64 -6.94
CA THR A 203 -6.62 8.65 -7.79
C THR A 203 -5.66 8.17 -8.88
N ALA A 204 -5.80 6.91 -9.31
CA ALA A 204 -4.91 6.30 -10.30
C ALA A 204 -4.89 7.04 -11.66
N ASP A 205 -5.95 7.77 -11.99
CA ASP A 205 -6.05 8.62 -13.18
C ASP A 205 -5.59 10.07 -12.97
N GLY A 206 -5.18 10.42 -11.75
CA GLY A 206 -4.72 11.77 -11.40
C GLY A 206 -5.79 12.85 -11.36
N GLN A 207 -7.09 12.47 -11.44
CA GLN A 207 -8.18 13.47 -11.49
C GLN A 207 -8.54 14.04 -10.13
N GLN A 208 -8.17 13.37 -9.03
CA GLN A 208 -8.45 13.83 -7.68
C GLN A 208 -7.28 13.50 -6.76
N VAL A 209 -7.12 14.32 -5.72
CA VAL A 209 -6.31 14.00 -4.55
C VAL A 209 -7.18 14.07 -3.30
N TRP A 210 -7.10 13.03 -2.48
CA TRP A 210 -7.80 12.92 -1.22
C TRP A 210 -6.84 13.24 -0.07
N VAL A 211 -7.18 14.27 0.72
CA VAL A 211 -6.37 14.72 1.84
C VAL A 211 -7.11 14.43 3.14
N SER A 212 -6.56 13.55 3.97
CA SER A 212 -7.10 13.27 5.31
C SER A 212 -6.68 14.34 6.30
N SER A 213 -7.55 14.63 7.25
CA SER A 213 -7.32 15.56 8.36
C SER A 213 -7.59 14.86 9.68
N GLU A 214 -6.53 14.61 10.46
CA GLU A 214 -6.58 13.76 11.66
C GLU A 214 -7.51 14.34 12.72
N ILE A 215 -7.21 15.52 13.21
CA ILE A 215 -8.06 16.17 14.26
C ILE A 215 -9.37 16.64 13.67
N GLY A 216 -9.40 17.03 12.40
CA GLY A 216 -10.64 17.39 11.70
C GLY A 216 -11.58 16.20 11.53
N GLY A 217 -11.08 14.97 11.58
CA GLY A 217 -11.87 13.74 11.39
C GLY A 217 -12.53 13.65 10.02
N THR A 218 -11.89 14.19 8.97
CA THR A 218 -12.45 14.31 7.62
C THR A 218 -11.46 13.93 6.53
N VAL A 219 -11.97 13.78 5.30
CA VAL A 219 -11.16 13.74 4.08
C VAL A 219 -11.67 14.80 3.12
N SER A 220 -10.78 15.67 2.67
CA SER A 220 -11.04 16.64 1.60
C SER A 220 -10.68 16.04 0.26
N VAL A 221 -11.63 16.02 -0.67
CA VAL A 221 -11.42 15.65 -2.08
C VAL A 221 -11.14 16.92 -2.87
N ILE A 222 -9.96 17.01 -3.47
CA ILE A 222 -9.48 18.19 -4.15
C ILE A 222 -9.39 17.91 -5.66
N ASP A 223 -9.90 18.84 -6.47
CA ASP A 223 -9.72 18.87 -7.93
C ASP A 223 -8.38 19.53 -8.26
N PRO A 224 -7.40 18.80 -8.83
CA PRO A 224 -6.06 19.33 -9.03
C PRO A 224 -5.98 20.53 -10.00
N PRO A 225 -6.73 20.57 -11.14
CA PRO A 225 -6.66 21.71 -12.04
C PRO A 225 -7.13 23.03 -11.42
N SER A 226 -8.15 23.00 -10.58
CA SER A 226 -8.68 24.20 -9.92
C SER A 226 -8.10 24.46 -8.54
N HIS A 227 -7.41 23.48 -7.94
CA HIS A 227 -6.93 23.48 -6.55
C HIS A 227 -8.07 23.74 -5.54
N LYS A 228 -9.28 23.24 -5.82
CA LYS A 228 -10.45 23.46 -4.96
C LYS A 228 -10.93 22.14 -4.33
N ILE A 229 -11.38 22.22 -3.10
CA ILE A 229 -12.12 21.15 -2.46
C ILE A 229 -13.46 21.02 -3.19
N VAL A 230 -13.70 19.89 -3.82
CA VAL A 230 -14.95 19.56 -4.52
C VAL A 230 -15.90 18.75 -3.67
N HIS A 231 -15.38 18.05 -2.68
CA HIS A 231 -16.17 17.31 -1.69
C HIS A 231 -15.43 17.18 -0.36
N LYS A 232 -16.17 17.06 0.74
CA LYS A 232 -15.64 16.77 2.06
C LYS A 232 -16.37 15.57 2.65
N ILE A 233 -15.64 14.55 3.03
CA ILE A 233 -16.16 13.32 3.63
C ILE A 233 -15.97 13.41 5.14
N ALA A 234 -17.06 13.33 5.88
CA ALA A 234 -17.04 13.26 7.34
C ALA A 234 -17.44 11.83 7.79
N PHE A 235 -16.95 11.43 8.94
CA PHE A 235 -17.17 10.10 9.49
C PHE A 235 -17.94 10.18 10.81
N ALA A 236 -18.86 9.22 11.01
CA ALA A 236 -19.58 9.05 12.25
C ALA A 236 -19.71 7.56 12.55
N VAL A 237 -19.17 7.11 13.67
CA VAL A 237 -19.19 5.69 14.08
C VAL A 237 -20.03 5.57 15.33
N SER A 238 -21.09 4.75 15.27
CA SER A 238 -21.98 4.56 16.43
C SER A 238 -21.21 4.11 17.67
N GLY A 239 -21.40 4.81 18.78
CA GLY A 239 -20.75 4.53 20.07
C GLY A 239 -19.26 4.95 20.15
N VAL A 240 -18.73 5.66 19.16
CA VAL A 240 -17.39 6.23 19.18
C VAL A 240 -17.51 7.76 19.27
N PRO A 241 -16.88 8.43 20.24
CA PRO A 241 -16.88 9.87 20.33
C PRO A 241 -16.15 10.50 19.13
N GLN A 242 -16.61 11.69 18.71
CA GLN A 242 -16.11 12.34 17.49
C GLN A 242 -14.62 12.61 17.53
N GLU A 243 -14.06 12.97 18.68
CA GLU A 243 -12.63 13.24 18.89
C GLU A 243 -11.74 12.00 18.73
N ALA A 244 -12.32 10.80 18.81
CA ALA A 244 -11.62 9.55 18.53
C ALA A 244 -11.67 9.16 17.05
N ILE A 245 -12.44 9.85 16.23
CA ILE A 245 -12.51 9.64 14.78
C ILE A 245 -11.47 10.52 14.12
N GLN A 246 -10.27 9.96 13.92
CA GLN A 246 -9.10 10.67 13.42
C GLN A 246 -8.67 10.08 12.08
N ALA A 247 -9.00 10.78 10.96
CA ALA A 247 -8.69 10.32 9.62
C ALA A 247 -7.19 10.46 9.31
N VAL A 248 -6.50 9.36 9.03
CA VAL A 248 -5.05 9.30 8.77
C VAL A 248 -4.74 8.65 7.43
N GLY A 249 -4.44 7.37 7.34
CA GLY A 249 -4.16 6.69 6.09
C GLY A 249 -5.35 6.68 5.14
N VAL A 250 -5.08 6.87 3.85
CA VAL A 250 -6.06 6.76 2.76
C VAL A 250 -5.50 5.83 1.70
N ALA A 251 -6.34 4.95 1.15
CA ALA A 251 -6.01 4.11 -0.01
C ALA A 251 -7.21 4.07 -0.96
N LEU A 252 -6.96 4.23 -2.25
CA LEU A 252 -7.98 4.26 -3.29
C LEU A 252 -7.78 3.10 -4.26
N THR A 253 -8.86 2.41 -4.65
CA THR A 253 -8.78 1.37 -5.69
C THR A 253 -8.48 1.99 -7.05
N LYS A 254 -7.72 1.28 -7.89
CA LYS A 254 -7.33 1.75 -9.23
C LYS A 254 -8.54 2.01 -10.13
N ASP A 255 -9.62 1.26 -9.94
CA ASP A 255 -10.89 1.44 -10.67
C ASP A 255 -11.74 2.61 -10.14
N ARG A 256 -11.29 3.32 -9.09
CA ARG A 256 -11.96 4.45 -8.46
C ARG A 256 -13.37 4.14 -7.92
N LYS A 257 -13.61 2.90 -7.52
CA LYS A 257 -14.91 2.55 -6.91
C LYS A 257 -14.91 2.67 -5.40
N LEU A 258 -13.79 2.35 -4.77
CA LEU A 258 -13.69 2.34 -3.32
C LEU A 258 -12.52 3.18 -2.82
N GLY A 259 -12.77 3.89 -1.73
CA GLY A 259 -11.78 4.50 -0.88
C GLY A 259 -11.79 3.85 0.51
N PHE A 260 -10.63 3.69 1.11
CA PHE A 260 -10.45 3.18 2.45
C PHE A 260 -9.74 4.23 3.28
N VAL A 261 -10.31 4.58 4.45
CA VAL A 261 -9.76 5.60 5.33
C VAL A 261 -9.55 5.03 6.72
N ALA A 262 -8.32 5.08 7.21
CA ALA A 262 -8.00 4.72 8.59
C ALA A 262 -8.50 5.81 9.54
N LEU A 263 -9.24 5.42 10.59
CA LEU A 263 -9.85 6.36 11.53
C LEU A 263 -9.18 6.33 12.93
N GLY A 264 -7.86 6.14 12.95
CA GLY A 264 -7.01 6.25 14.14
C GLY A 264 -7.56 5.56 15.39
N PRO A 265 -7.77 6.31 16.52
CA PRO A 265 -8.26 5.75 17.77
C PRO A 265 -9.67 5.15 17.71
N ALA A 266 -10.45 5.44 16.66
CA ALA A 266 -11.73 4.75 16.44
C ALA A 266 -11.56 3.25 16.14
N ASN A 267 -10.33 2.80 15.85
CA ASN A 267 -10.00 1.39 15.54
C ASN A 267 -10.85 0.85 14.36
N ARG A 268 -11.07 1.70 13.36
CA ARG A 268 -11.92 1.41 12.20
C ARG A 268 -11.22 1.83 10.92
N VAL A 269 -11.53 1.12 9.87
CA VAL A 269 -11.32 1.57 8.50
C VAL A 269 -12.69 1.86 7.90
N ALA A 270 -12.90 3.10 7.47
CA ALA A 270 -14.09 3.47 6.71
C ALA A 270 -13.94 3.00 5.27
N VAL A 271 -14.95 2.37 4.72
CA VAL A 271 -15.08 2.05 3.29
C VAL A 271 -16.00 3.09 2.69
N VAL A 272 -15.51 3.83 1.72
CA VAL A 272 -16.20 4.93 1.05
C VAL A 272 -16.43 4.57 -0.41
N ASP A 273 -17.60 4.86 -0.92
CA ASP A 273 -17.83 4.86 -2.37
C ASP A 273 -17.09 6.06 -2.97
N ALA A 274 -16.10 5.81 -3.82
CA ALA A 274 -15.24 6.87 -4.34
C ALA A 274 -15.87 7.70 -5.46
N GLN A 275 -17.09 7.39 -5.86
CA GLN A 275 -17.88 8.15 -6.84
C GLN A 275 -18.94 9.03 -6.19
N THR A 276 -19.63 8.50 -5.17
CA THR A 276 -20.69 9.24 -4.44
C THR A 276 -20.18 9.87 -3.15
N TYR A 277 -18.98 9.45 -2.68
CA TYR A 277 -18.35 9.86 -1.41
C TYR A 277 -19.11 9.41 -0.15
N GLU A 278 -20.07 8.52 -0.29
CA GLU A 278 -20.85 7.97 0.82
C GLU A 278 -20.08 6.88 1.55
N VAL A 279 -20.15 6.88 2.87
CA VAL A 279 -19.56 5.81 3.70
C VAL A 279 -20.45 4.57 3.61
N LYS A 280 -19.90 3.50 3.03
CA LYS A 280 -20.59 2.21 2.87
C LYS A 280 -20.53 1.33 4.12
N LYS A 281 -19.40 1.37 4.83
CA LYS A 281 -19.14 0.45 5.94
C LYS A 281 -17.98 0.93 6.82
N TYR A 282 -18.00 0.54 8.08
CA TYR A 282 -16.87 0.64 8.99
C TYR A 282 -16.38 -0.76 9.36
N LEU A 283 -15.09 -1.02 9.16
CA LEU A 283 -14.46 -2.29 9.46
C LEU A 283 -13.67 -2.17 10.77
N LEU A 284 -13.97 -3.02 11.75
CA LEU A 284 -13.21 -3.07 13.00
C LEU A 284 -11.83 -3.72 12.74
N VAL A 285 -10.77 -3.00 13.07
CA VAL A 285 -9.38 -3.44 12.96
C VAL A 285 -8.69 -3.39 14.33
N GLY A 286 -7.37 -3.55 14.38
CA GLY A 286 -6.60 -3.39 15.61
C GLY A 286 -6.61 -1.95 16.15
N GLN A 287 -5.96 -1.74 17.30
CA GLN A 287 -6.00 -0.46 18.01
C GLN A 287 -5.04 0.57 17.40
N ARG A 288 -5.54 1.80 17.23
CA ARG A 288 -4.86 2.95 16.64
C ARG A 288 -4.35 2.63 15.23
N VAL A 289 -5.28 2.51 14.30
CA VAL A 289 -4.96 2.28 12.88
C VAL A 289 -4.30 3.52 12.26
N TRP A 290 -3.16 3.31 11.54
CA TRP A 290 -2.39 4.37 10.91
C TRP A 290 -2.49 4.34 9.39
N ASN A 291 -1.82 3.40 8.75
CA ASN A 291 -1.65 3.37 7.31
C ASN A 291 -2.26 2.14 6.65
N LEU A 292 -2.43 2.22 5.34
CA LEU A 292 -3.10 1.24 4.52
C LEU A 292 -2.28 0.96 3.25
N ALA A 293 -2.21 -0.30 2.82
CA ALA A 293 -1.64 -0.66 1.52
C ALA A 293 -2.35 -1.86 0.91
N PHE A 294 -2.68 -1.76 -0.38
CA PHE A 294 -3.19 -2.89 -1.15
C PHE A 294 -2.09 -3.86 -1.56
N ASN A 295 -2.46 -5.12 -1.74
CA ASN A 295 -1.67 -6.03 -2.56
C ASN A 295 -1.82 -5.72 -4.06
N SER A 296 -1.06 -6.39 -4.91
CA SER A 296 -0.94 -6.02 -6.34
C SER A 296 -2.25 -6.07 -7.11
N ASP A 297 -3.13 -7.04 -6.80
CA ASP A 297 -4.43 -7.24 -7.43
C ASP A 297 -5.59 -6.56 -6.69
N GLU A 298 -5.30 -5.84 -5.61
CA GLU A 298 -6.27 -5.16 -4.75
C GLU A 298 -7.31 -6.07 -4.09
N SER A 299 -7.05 -7.38 -4.05
CA SER A 299 -7.91 -8.32 -3.34
C SER A 299 -7.78 -8.24 -1.82
N ARG A 300 -6.63 -7.72 -1.33
CA ARG A 300 -6.34 -7.53 0.08
C ARG A 300 -5.88 -6.12 0.37
N LEU A 301 -6.28 -5.61 1.54
CA LEU A 301 -5.76 -4.36 2.10
C LEU A 301 -5.17 -4.66 3.48
N TYR A 302 -3.96 -4.20 3.71
CA TYR A 302 -3.25 -4.34 4.98
C TYR A 302 -3.31 -3.03 5.75
N THR A 303 -3.52 -3.10 7.07
CA THR A 303 -3.56 -1.92 7.95
C THR A 303 -2.53 -2.05 9.05
N THR A 304 -1.85 -0.98 9.40
CA THR A 304 -0.97 -0.96 10.58
C THR A 304 -1.74 -0.45 11.79
N ASN A 305 -1.67 -1.18 12.91
CA ASN A 305 -2.40 -0.88 14.14
C ASN A 305 -1.39 -0.65 15.27
N GLY A 306 -1.05 0.63 15.52
CA GLY A 306 0.11 1.02 16.33
C GLY A 306 0.04 0.63 17.80
N ILE A 307 -1.14 0.58 18.42
CA ILE A 307 -1.25 0.22 19.85
C ILE A 307 -1.36 -1.28 20.05
N SER A 308 -2.07 -2.00 19.16
CA SER A 308 -2.19 -3.47 19.26
C SER A 308 -1.01 -4.24 18.68
N ASN A 309 -0.03 -3.55 18.06
CA ASN A 309 1.19 -4.16 17.49
C ASN A 309 0.89 -5.24 16.45
N ASP A 310 -0.10 -4.98 15.59
CA ASP A 310 -0.51 -5.93 14.56
C ASP A 310 -0.83 -5.25 13.22
N VAL A 311 -0.96 -6.08 12.21
CA VAL A 311 -1.49 -5.74 10.90
C VAL A 311 -2.81 -6.46 10.72
N SER A 312 -3.91 -5.74 10.47
CA SER A 312 -5.16 -6.36 10.06
C SER A 312 -5.20 -6.54 8.55
N VAL A 313 -5.75 -7.66 8.10
CA VAL A 313 -5.92 -8.00 6.68
C VAL A 313 -7.40 -7.91 6.34
N ILE A 314 -7.73 -7.07 5.37
CA ILE A 314 -9.08 -6.86 4.87
C ILE A 314 -9.22 -7.56 3.52
N ASP A 315 -10.23 -8.42 3.40
CA ASP A 315 -10.73 -9.00 2.16
C ASP A 315 -11.55 -7.90 1.45
N VAL A 316 -10.97 -7.31 0.42
CA VAL A 316 -11.55 -6.15 -0.27
C VAL A 316 -12.85 -6.49 -1.01
N PRO A 317 -12.93 -7.58 -1.79
CA PRO A 317 -14.20 -7.95 -2.44
C PRO A 317 -15.37 -8.17 -1.48
N ASN A 318 -15.12 -8.70 -0.30
CA ASN A 318 -16.17 -9.00 0.68
C ASN A 318 -16.30 -7.94 1.80
N LEU A 319 -15.46 -6.90 1.78
CA LEU A 319 -15.43 -5.81 2.76
C LEU A 319 -15.46 -6.34 4.21
N ARG A 320 -14.52 -7.20 4.56
CA ARG A 320 -14.41 -7.80 5.90
C ARG A 320 -12.96 -8.00 6.32
N VAL A 321 -12.71 -7.87 7.61
CA VAL A 321 -11.43 -8.23 8.21
C VAL A 321 -11.36 -9.76 8.31
N VAL A 322 -10.28 -10.35 7.81
CA VAL A 322 -10.12 -11.82 7.79
C VAL A 322 -9.08 -12.31 8.79
N LYS A 323 -8.13 -11.46 9.16
CA LYS A 323 -7.05 -11.84 10.09
C LYS A 323 -6.38 -10.61 10.67
N SER A 324 -5.79 -10.74 11.87
CA SER A 324 -4.76 -9.84 12.38
C SER A 324 -3.49 -10.64 12.66
N VAL A 325 -2.33 -10.05 12.39
CA VAL A 325 -1.02 -10.67 12.51
C VAL A 325 -0.14 -9.78 13.34
N THR A 326 0.38 -10.29 14.45
CA THR A 326 1.33 -9.56 15.30
C THR A 326 2.62 -9.28 14.53
N VAL A 327 3.10 -8.04 14.64
CA VAL A 327 4.35 -7.54 14.05
C VAL A 327 5.24 -6.92 15.14
N GLY A 328 6.09 -5.98 14.80
CA GLY A 328 6.92 -5.28 15.80
C GLY A 328 6.15 -4.22 16.60
N ASN A 329 6.88 -3.49 17.44
CA ASN A 329 6.31 -2.49 18.34
C ASN A 329 5.91 -1.21 17.59
N GLN A 330 4.67 -0.81 17.73
CA GLN A 330 4.03 0.35 17.08
C GLN A 330 4.22 0.37 15.55
N PRO A 331 3.58 -0.56 14.80
CA PRO A 331 3.60 -0.53 13.35
C PRO A 331 2.97 0.76 12.81
N TRP A 332 3.67 1.41 11.86
CA TRP A 332 3.26 2.68 11.31
C TRP A 332 3.06 2.63 9.79
N GLY A 333 4.11 2.44 9.01
CA GLY A 333 4.08 2.35 7.55
C GLY A 333 3.88 0.93 7.05
N VAL A 334 3.26 0.77 5.89
CA VAL A 334 3.10 -0.52 5.21
C VAL A 334 3.20 -0.35 3.71
N VAL A 335 3.94 -1.24 3.05
CA VAL A 335 3.95 -1.39 1.58
C VAL A 335 3.98 -2.87 1.20
N VAL A 336 3.48 -3.18 0.01
CA VAL A 336 3.50 -4.55 -0.53
C VAL A 336 4.45 -4.61 -1.72
N ARG A 337 5.40 -5.52 -1.63
CA ARG A 337 6.33 -5.86 -2.72
C ARG A 337 5.74 -7.02 -3.51
N PRO A 338 5.46 -6.83 -4.82
CA PRO A 338 5.01 -7.87 -5.73
C PRO A 338 5.97 -9.02 -5.90
#